data_d4338a5e8042d3d9171746b1ca880b95
#
_entry.id   d4338a5e8042d3d9171746b1ca880b95
#
_cell.length_a   1.000
_cell.length_b   1.000
_cell.length_c   1.000
_cell.angle_alpha   90.00
_cell.angle_beta   90.00
_cell.angle_gamma   90.00
#
_symmetry.space_group_name_H-M   'P 1'
#
loop_
_entity.id
_entity.type
_entity.pdbx_description
1 polymer ?
#
loop_
_entity_poly.entity_id
_entity_poly.type
_entity_poly.pdbx_seq_one_letter_code
_entity_poly.pdbx_strand_id
1 'polypeptide(L)'
;MCGRYAIPDPAAVERLCATDFKRGFSWMRPLFNVAPATQVPILVKDAGNGLATRGARWGLIPSWWQKDAPPPPAINARSEEVAEKPLWRDSFKSVRCLMPALGWYEWNANQLVPGKAGRQGGQPYFISCPGAEAIAFAALWSIWQCSGAEPVVSCALLTKPAASGMAFIHPRMPVVLKPGQFGAWLDPTATREQLLALVAAARDDFASHPVSTRVNNARNDGPELIEKAAVATTDSLDFGGSP
;
A
#
# COMPACT_ATOMS: atom_id res chain seq x y z
N MET A 1 -8.01 2.48 -6.52
CA MET A 1 -6.56 2.66 -6.28
C MET A 1 -6.30 2.45 -4.81
N CYS A 2 -5.26 1.70 -4.46
CA CYS A 2 -4.95 1.34 -3.07
C CYS A 2 -4.90 2.59 -2.17
N GLY A 3 -5.93 2.78 -1.39
CA GLY A 3 -6.08 3.89 -0.44
C GLY A 3 -6.22 3.42 1.00
N ARG A 4 -6.02 2.13 1.26
CA ARG A 4 -6.08 1.54 2.58
C ARG A 4 -5.28 0.24 2.64
N TYR A 5 -4.49 0.02 3.69
CA TYR A 5 -3.73 -1.21 3.86
C TYR A 5 -3.52 -1.56 5.33
N ALA A 6 -2.97 -2.73 5.60
CA ALA A 6 -2.62 -3.19 6.93
C ALA A 6 -1.09 -3.35 7.08
N ILE A 7 -0.55 -2.92 8.22
CA ILE A 7 0.87 -3.03 8.59
C ILE A 7 1.05 -4.29 9.43
N PRO A 8 2.02 -5.17 9.10
CA PRO A 8 2.29 -6.39 9.83
C PRO A 8 3.02 -6.14 11.14
N ASP A 9 3.16 -7.21 11.92
CA ASP A 9 4.06 -7.24 13.08
C ASP A 9 5.52 -6.99 12.65
N PRO A 10 6.33 -6.24 13.43
CA PRO A 10 7.73 -6.01 13.16
C PRO A 10 8.55 -7.28 12.91
N ALA A 11 8.34 -8.34 13.70
CA ALA A 11 9.05 -9.60 13.51
C ALA A 11 8.74 -10.28 12.17
N ALA A 12 7.52 -10.11 11.63
CA ALA A 12 7.18 -10.58 10.30
C ALA A 12 7.94 -9.82 9.20
N VAL A 13 8.20 -8.53 9.39
CA VAL A 13 9.01 -7.73 8.46
C VAL A 13 10.49 -8.14 8.53
N GLU A 14 11.02 -8.44 9.70
CA GLU A 14 12.39 -8.95 9.87
C GLU A 14 12.57 -10.29 9.12
N ARG A 15 11.61 -11.20 9.28
CA ARG A 15 11.62 -12.47 8.53
C ARG A 15 11.52 -12.25 7.02
N LEU A 16 10.66 -11.36 6.57
CA LEU A 16 10.49 -11.02 5.15
C LEU A 16 11.81 -10.51 4.53
N CYS A 17 12.53 -9.69 5.26
CA CYS A 17 13.78 -9.05 4.80
C CYS A 17 15.03 -9.89 5.09
N ALA A 18 14.92 -11.01 5.82
CA ALA A 18 16.04 -11.80 6.34
C ALA A 18 17.10 -10.90 7.02
N THR A 19 16.66 -9.93 7.81
CA THR A 19 17.49 -8.89 8.40
C THR A 19 17.02 -8.60 9.81
N ASP A 20 17.96 -8.60 10.74
CA ASP A 20 17.74 -8.09 12.11
C ASP A 20 17.88 -6.57 12.09
N PHE A 21 16.78 -5.88 12.27
CA PHE A 21 16.75 -4.41 12.37
C PHE A 21 17.09 -3.98 13.81
N LYS A 22 18.37 -3.99 14.15
CA LYS A 22 18.88 -3.63 15.50
C LYS A 22 18.44 -2.26 16.03
N ARG A 23 17.91 -1.39 15.14
CA ARG A 23 17.40 -0.06 15.50
C ARG A 23 16.28 0.32 14.56
N GLY A 24 15.04 0.30 14.98
CA GLY A 24 14.07 0.99 14.14
C GLY A 24 12.61 0.58 14.25
N PHE A 25 12.29 -0.60 14.72
CA PHE A 25 10.89 -1.02 14.83
C PHE A 25 10.23 -0.77 16.19
N SER A 26 10.95 -0.23 17.19
CA SER A 26 10.39 -0.01 18.53
C SER A 26 9.14 0.88 18.56
N TRP A 27 8.94 1.71 17.54
CA TRP A 27 7.77 2.56 17.36
C TRP A 27 6.70 1.95 16.44
N MET A 28 7.03 0.89 15.71
CA MET A 28 6.11 0.21 14.78
C MET A 28 5.26 -0.79 15.56
N ARG A 29 3.97 -0.77 15.30
CA ARG A 29 3.01 -1.76 15.77
C ARG A 29 2.13 -2.21 14.61
N PRO A 30 1.52 -3.39 14.68
CA PRO A 30 0.50 -3.78 13.72
C PRO A 30 -0.61 -2.74 13.66
N LEU A 31 -1.05 -2.40 12.44
CA LEU A 31 -2.19 -1.53 12.17
C LEU A 31 -3.01 -2.18 11.06
N PHE A 32 -4.30 -2.26 11.27
CA PHE A 32 -5.18 -3.01 10.36
C PHE A 32 -6.01 -2.11 9.43
N ASN A 33 -5.86 -0.78 9.53
CA ASN A 33 -6.68 0.14 8.74
C ASN A 33 -5.98 1.47 8.46
N VAL A 34 -4.79 1.40 7.86
CA VAL A 34 -3.96 2.58 7.57
C VAL A 34 -4.55 3.38 6.42
N ALA A 35 -4.83 4.65 6.67
CA ALA A 35 -5.37 5.61 5.71
C ALA A 35 -4.28 6.57 5.18
N PRO A 36 -4.51 7.26 4.05
CA PRO A 36 -3.63 8.32 3.57
C PRO A 36 -3.33 9.38 4.64
N ALA A 37 -2.18 10.01 4.53
CA ALA A 37 -1.62 11.00 5.45
C ALA A 37 -1.21 10.45 6.84
N THR A 38 -1.36 9.16 7.09
CA THR A 38 -0.85 8.50 8.30
C THR A 38 0.67 8.34 8.21
N GLN A 39 1.33 8.37 9.37
CA GLN A 39 2.74 8.02 9.51
C GLN A 39 2.89 6.49 9.39
N VAL A 40 3.72 6.05 8.46
CA VAL A 40 3.92 4.63 8.12
C VAL A 40 5.40 4.27 8.09
N PRO A 41 5.77 3.00 8.35
CA PRO A 41 7.14 2.54 8.18
C PRO A 41 7.49 2.39 6.71
N ILE A 42 8.69 2.85 6.36
CA ILE A 42 9.35 2.53 5.10
C ILE A 42 10.71 1.90 5.37
N LEU A 43 11.13 0.99 4.48
CA LEU A 43 12.45 0.40 4.50
C LEU A 43 13.28 1.05 3.40
N VAL A 44 14.42 1.57 3.75
CA VAL A 44 15.35 2.25 2.84
C VAL A 44 16.72 1.57 2.91
N LYS A 45 17.52 1.72 1.87
CA LYS A 45 18.92 1.29 1.90
C LYS A 45 19.69 2.15 2.91
N ASP A 46 20.41 1.50 3.81
CA ASP A 46 21.31 2.16 4.76
C ASP A 46 22.70 2.37 4.13
N ALA A 47 23.44 3.33 4.68
CA ALA A 47 24.83 3.64 4.26
C ALA A 47 25.78 2.43 4.37
N GLY A 48 25.51 1.46 5.25
CA GLY A 48 26.23 0.22 5.44
C GLY A 48 25.79 -0.94 4.55
N ASN A 49 25.07 -0.71 3.45
CA ASN A 49 24.48 -1.72 2.56
C ASN A 49 23.38 -2.61 3.17
N GLY A 50 22.94 -2.34 4.39
CA GLY A 50 21.79 -2.95 5.01
C GLY A 50 20.47 -2.24 4.69
N LEU A 51 19.41 -2.65 5.42
CA LEU A 51 18.13 -1.97 5.43
C LEU A 51 17.98 -1.17 6.73
N ALA A 52 17.45 0.04 6.63
CA ALA A 52 17.04 0.86 7.75
C ALA A 52 15.54 1.17 7.67
N THR A 53 14.91 1.36 8.83
CA THR A 53 13.52 1.79 8.92
C THR A 53 13.43 3.29 9.14
N ARG A 54 12.46 3.91 8.48
CA ARG A 54 12.10 5.32 8.69
C ARG A 54 10.60 5.46 8.80
N GLY A 55 10.15 6.43 9.58
CA GLY A 55 8.79 6.91 9.54
C GLY A 55 8.59 7.85 8.35
N ALA A 56 7.51 7.65 7.59
CA ALA A 56 7.16 8.50 6.45
C ALA A 56 5.66 8.76 6.42
N ARG A 57 5.26 9.97 6.08
CA ARG A 57 3.85 10.31 5.82
C ARG A 57 3.41 9.66 4.49
N TRP A 58 2.36 8.87 4.50
CA TRP A 58 1.81 8.30 3.26
C TRP A 58 1.06 9.37 2.45
N GLY A 59 1.67 9.82 1.40
CA GLY A 59 1.27 10.93 0.53
C GLY A 59 2.50 11.78 0.23
N LEU A 60 3.20 11.42 -0.86
CA LEU A 60 4.49 12.00 -1.22
C LEU A 60 4.38 13.49 -1.47
N ILE A 61 5.31 14.23 -0.89
CA ILE A 61 5.57 15.65 -1.14
C ILE A 61 6.92 15.72 -1.85
N PRO A 62 6.99 16.18 -3.10
CA PRO A 62 8.27 16.23 -3.79
C PRO A 62 9.22 17.24 -3.12
N SER A 63 10.52 16.96 -3.13
CA SER A 63 11.54 17.81 -2.50
C SER A 63 11.57 19.25 -3.03
N TRP A 64 11.18 19.43 -4.29
CA TRP A 64 11.11 20.75 -4.95
C TRP A 64 9.82 21.54 -4.66
N TRP A 65 8.89 21.02 -3.84
CA TRP A 65 7.66 21.73 -3.49
C TRP A 65 7.95 22.96 -2.60
N GLN A 66 7.62 24.15 -3.09
CA GLN A 66 8.02 25.42 -2.47
C GLN A 66 6.92 26.11 -1.67
N LYS A 67 5.69 25.57 -1.66
CA LYS A 67 4.60 26.14 -0.86
C LYS A 67 4.69 25.68 0.59
N ASP A 68 4.28 26.55 1.54
CA ASP A 68 4.30 26.25 2.98
C ASP A 68 3.32 25.14 3.38
N ALA A 69 2.24 24.95 2.63
CA ALA A 69 1.30 23.83 2.83
C ALA A 69 1.62 22.66 1.91
N PRO A 70 1.53 21.41 2.38
CA PRO A 70 1.69 20.24 1.53
C PRO A 70 0.60 20.18 0.46
N PRO A 71 0.91 19.59 -0.71
CA PRO A 71 -0.10 19.34 -1.74
C PRO A 71 -1.13 18.29 -1.26
N PRO A 72 -2.26 18.12 -1.98
CA PRO A 72 -3.13 16.97 -1.77
C PRO A 72 -2.33 15.65 -1.76
N PRO A 73 -2.68 14.67 -0.91
CA PRO A 73 -1.88 13.47 -0.74
C PRO A 73 -1.73 12.67 -2.04
N ALA A 74 -0.52 12.62 -2.58
CA ALA A 74 -0.14 11.81 -3.73
C ALA A 74 0.31 10.42 -3.22
N ILE A 75 -0.64 9.51 -3.01
CA ILE A 75 -0.42 8.23 -2.33
C ILE A 75 -0.02 7.09 -3.27
N ASN A 76 -0.32 7.22 -4.57
CA ASN A 76 -0.12 6.18 -5.58
C ASN A 76 0.55 6.74 -6.83
N ALA A 77 1.67 6.15 -7.23
CA ALA A 77 2.36 6.40 -8.49
C ALA A 77 2.06 5.28 -9.50
N ARG A 78 1.52 5.60 -10.66
CA ARG A 78 1.32 4.60 -11.73
C ARG A 78 2.67 4.21 -12.33
N SER A 79 2.96 2.92 -12.39
CA SER A 79 4.23 2.41 -12.92
C SER A 79 4.48 2.80 -14.37
N GLU A 80 3.43 2.98 -15.14
CA GLU A 80 3.49 3.36 -16.57
C GLU A 80 3.99 4.80 -16.78
N GLU A 81 3.80 5.66 -15.79
CA GLU A 81 4.09 7.10 -15.89
C GLU A 81 5.18 7.56 -14.89
N VAL A 82 5.62 6.68 -14.00
CA VAL A 82 6.45 7.02 -12.84
C VAL A 82 7.80 7.62 -13.22
N ALA A 83 8.39 7.15 -14.33
CA ALA A 83 9.68 7.61 -14.80
C ALA A 83 9.64 8.97 -15.52
N GLU A 84 8.46 9.47 -15.87
CA GLU A 84 8.29 10.65 -16.72
C GLU A 84 7.66 11.82 -15.96
N LYS A 85 6.67 11.53 -15.11
CA LYS A 85 5.96 12.58 -14.38
C LYS A 85 6.87 13.30 -13.37
N PRO A 86 6.92 14.66 -13.39
CA PRO A 86 7.76 15.44 -12.49
C PRO A 86 7.57 15.11 -11.00
N LEU A 87 6.35 14.72 -10.62
CA LEU A 87 6.02 14.36 -9.24
C LEU A 87 6.80 13.12 -8.76
N TRP A 88 7.12 12.19 -9.66
CA TRP A 88 7.64 10.87 -9.31
C TRP A 88 9.06 10.59 -9.81
N ARG A 89 9.44 11.15 -10.98
CA ARG A 89 10.64 10.76 -11.74
C ARG A 89 11.93 10.85 -10.92
N ASP A 90 12.08 11.88 -10.09
CA ASP A 90 13.30 12.09 -9.32
C ASP A 90 13.41 11.04 -8.19
N SER A 91 12.30 10.77 -7.51
CA SER A 91 12.25 9.69 -6.51
C SER A 91 12.38 8.31 -7.17
N PHE A 92 11.76 8.08 -8.32
CA PHE A 92 11.89 6.82 -9.04
C PHE A 92 13.33 6.55 -9.48
N LYS A 93 14.05 7.57 -9.86
CA LYS A 93 15.45 7.46 -10.30
C LYS A 93 16.38 7.01 -9.18
N SER A 94 16.25 7.53 -7.95
CA SER A 94 17.28 7.33 -6.93
C SER A 94 16.78 7.20 -5.48
N VAL A 95 15.51 7.51 -5.19
CA VAL A 95 15.00 7.59 -3.82
C VAL A 95 13.81 6.64 -3.67
N ARG A 96 14.09 5.34 -3.68
CA ARG A 96 13.11 4.26 -3.58
C ARG A 96 13.12 3.65 -2.19
N CYS A 97 11.99 3.08 -1.80
CA CYS A 97 11.84 2.38 -0.55
C CYS A 97 10.90 1.17 -0.72
N LEU A 98 10.77 0.39 0.34
CA LEU A 98 9.75 -0.63 0.48
C LEU A 98 8.76 -0.18 1.55
N MET A 99 7.46 -0.40 1.32
CA MET A 99 6.43 -0.25 2.36
C MET A 99 5.99 -1.65 2.80
N PRO A 100 6.31 -2.07 4.03
CA PRO A 100 5.87 -3.36 4.53
C PRO A 100 4.35 -3.36 4.74
N ALA A 101 3.70 -4.44 4.33
CA ALA A 101 2.27 -4.61 4.45
C ALA A 101 1.89 -6.06 4.80
N LEU A 102 0.78 -6.24 5.49
CA LEU A 102 0.12 -7.53 5.65
C LEU A 102 -0.76 -7.84 4.42
N GLY A 103 -1.34 -6.80 3.85
CA GLY A 103 -2.23 -6.79 2.69
C GLY A 103 -2.85 -5.41 2.51
N TRP A 104 -3.76 -5.30 1.56
CA TRP A 104 -4.46 -4.04 1.27
C TRP A 104 -5.94 -4.24 1.04
N TYR A 105 -6.68 -3.14 1.08
CA TYR A 105 -8.11 -3.13 0.81
C TYR A 105 -8.41 -2.47 -0.53
N GLU A 106 -9.38 -3.03 -1.23
CA GLU A 106 -10.03 -2.42 -2.39
C GLU A 106 -11.53 -2.67 -2.33
N TRP A 107 -12.30 -1.83 -3.01
CA TRP A 107 -13.76 -1.85 -3.00
C TRP A 107 -14.29 -2.27 -4.37
N ASN A 108 -15.06 -3.36 -4.39
CA ASN A 108 -15.76 -3.77 -5.59
C ASN A 108 -17.01 -2.89 -5.80
N ALA A 109 -16.91 -1.93 -6.72
CA ALA A 109 -18.00 -1.00 -7.00
C ALA A 109 -19.23 -1.66 -7.66
N ASN A 110 -19.06 -2.86 -8.21
CA ASN A 110 -20.14 -3.62 -8.83
C ASN A 110 -20.91 -4.51 -7.82
N GLN A 111 -20.40 -4.64 -6.61
CA GLN A 111 -21.04 -5.34 -5.51
C GLN A 111 -21.38 -4.35 -4.41
N LEU A 112 -22.62 -3.84 -4.43
CA LEU A 112 -23.05 -2.81 -3.51
C LEU A 112 -23.47 -3.41 -2.17
N VAL A 113 -23.10 -2.74 -1.08
CA VAL A 113 -23.44 -3.09 0.29
C VAL A 113 -23.95 -1.86 1.03
N PRO A 114 -24.78 -2.01 2.08
CA PRO A 114 -25.23 -0.90 2.90
C PRO A 114 -24.04 -0.11 3.47
N GLY A 115 -24.05 1.20 3.28
CA GLY A 115 -23.07 2.14 3.79
C GLY A 115 -23.68 3.11 4.82
N LYS A 116 -22.93 4.16 5.17
CA LYS A 116 -23.37 5.18 6.11
C LYS A 116 -24.55 6.00 5.54
N ALA A 117 -25.50 6.36 6.42
CA ALA A 117 -26.64 7.23 6.11
C ALA A 117 -27.51 6.75 4.94
N GLY A 118 -27.73 5.43 4.81
CA GLY A 118 -28.57 4.87 3.75
C GLY A 118 -27.96 4.88 2.35
N ARG A 119 -26.71 5.32 2.20
CA ARG A 119 -25.99 5.25 0.92
C ARG A 119 -25.43 3.84 0.72
N GLN A 120 -25.44 3.39 -0.53
CA GLN A 120 -24.72 2.17 -0.91
C GLN A 120 -23.25 2.49 -1.21
N GLY A 121 -22.38 1.54 -0.88
CA GLY A 121 -20.94 1.60 -1.20
C GLY A 121 -20.47 0.27 -1.78
N GLY A 122 -19.32 0.25 -2.40
CA GLY A 122 -18.73 -1.00 -2.87
C GLY A 122 -18.38 -1.94 -1.70
N GLN A 123 -18.51 -3.25 -1.91
CA GLN A 123 -18.07 -4.27 -0.95
C GLN A 123 -16.55 -4.19 -0.77
N PRO A 124 -16.04 -3.97 0.45
CA PRO A 124 -14.61 -4.00 0.70
C PRO A 124 -14.08 -5.44 0.69
N TYR A 125 -12.93 -5.62 0.09
CA TYR A 125 -12.16 -6.85 0.07
C TYR A 125 -10.80 -6.61 0.73
N PHE A 126 -10.33 -7.57 1.50
CA PHE A 126 -8.93 -7.65 1.90
C PHE A 126 -8.20 -8.57 0.94
N ILE A 127 -7.04 -8.09 0.47
CA ILE A 127 -6.20 -8.78 -0.51
C ILE A 127 -4.84 -9.02 0.13
N SER A 128 -4.37 -10.26 0.12
CA SER A 128 -3.11 -10.66 0.75
C SER A 128 -2.42 -11.75 -0.07
N CYS A 129 -1.19 -12.05 0.28
CA CYS A 129 -0.45 -13.15 -0.31
C CYS A 129 -0.62 -14.41 0.55
N PRO A 130 -1.17 -15.51 0.01
CA PRO A 130 -1.35 -16.75 0.76
C PRO A 130 -0.04 -17.24 1.38
N GLY A 131 -0.08 -17.57 2.68
CA GLY A 131 1.06 -18.10 3.42
C GLY A 131 2.15 -17.09 3.77
N ALA A 132 2.01 -15.81 3.38
CA ALA A 132 2.96 -14.76 3.75
C ALA A 132 2.48 -13.97 4.98
N GLU A 133 3.33 -13.86 5.98
CA GLU A 133 3.08 -13.03 7.18
C GLU A 133 3.31 -11.54 6.92
N ALA A 134 4.07 -11.22 5.88
CA ALA A 134 4.32 -9.86 5.41
C ALA A 134 4.66 -9.86 3.92
N ILE A 135 4.34 -8.76 3.26
CA ILE A 135 4.72 -8.43 1.87
C ILE A 135 5.36 -7.04 1.85
N ALA A 136 5.99 -6.67 0.74
CA ALA A 136 6.52 -5.32 0.56
C ALA A 136 6.05 -4.70 -0.74
N PHE A 137 5.43 -3.52 -0.65
CA PHE A 137 5.13 -2.70 -1.81
C PHE A 137 6.38 -1.99 -2.30
N ALA A 138 6.59 -1.95 -3.61
CA ALA A 138 7.51 -1.01 -4.23
C ALA A 138 7.01 0.41 -3.99
N ALA A 139 7.85 1.28 -3.45
CA ALA A 139 7.45 2.62 -3.10
C ALA A 139 8.57 3.64 -3.39
N LEU A 140 8.17 4.89 -3.42
CA LEU A 140 9.02 6.06 -3.56
C LEU A 140 8.95 6.86 -2.26
N TRP A 141 10.02 7.58 -1.95
CA TRP A 141 9.99 8.52 -0.83
C TRP A 141 10.70 9.81 -1.17
N SER A 142 10.49 10.82 -0.38
CA SER A 142 11.09 12.14 -0.53
C SER A 142 11.22 12.80 0.84
N ILE A 143 12.15 13.74 0.95
CA ILE A 143 12.23 14.67 2.07
C ILE A 143 11.84 16.05 1.54
N TRP A 144 10.79 16.62 2.09
CA TRP A 144 10.38 17.99 1.84
C TRP A 144 10.78 18.89 2.99
N GLN A 145 11.46 19.99 2.65
CA GLN A 145 11.91 21.00 3.60
C GLN A 145 11.09 22.27 3.40
N CYS A 146 10.20 22.56 4.34
CA CYS A 146 9.54 23.85 4.43
C CYS A 146 10.40 24.82 5.27
N SER A 147 10.43 26.09 4.89
CA SER A 147 11.17 27.12 5.62
C SER A 147 10.66 27.23 7.08
N GLY A 148 11.56 27.09 8.05
CA GLY A 148 11.24 27.23 9.47
C GLY A 148 10.51 26.05 10.13
N ALA A 149 10.30 24.92 9.40
CA ALA A 149 9.68 23.72 9.93
C ALA A 149 10.62 22.51 9.87
N GLU A 150 10.32 21.47 10.64
CA GLU A 150 11.04 20.21 10.57
C GLU A 150 10.83 19.53 9.21
N PRO A 151 11.86 18.86 8.66
CA PRO A 151 11.76 18.14 7.41
C PRO A 151 10.68 17.05 7.45
N VAL A 152 9.85 16.97 6.43
CA VAL A 152 8.82 15.93 6.31
C VAL A 152 9.28 14.83 5.38
N VAL A 153 9.49 13.64 5.94
CA VAL A 153 9.67 12.41 5.16
C VAL A 153 8.30 11.93 4.68
N SER A 154 8.16 11.70 3.39
CA SER A 154 6.90 11.27 2.80
C SER A 154 7.11 10.18 1.74
N CYS A 155 6.08 9.36 1.49
CA CYS A 155 6.16 8.24 0.57
C CYS A 155 4.88 8.05 -0.26
N ALA A 156 5.01 7.31 -1.35
CA ALA A 156 3.91 6.84 -2.18
C ALA A 156 4.23 5.44 -2.70
N LEU A 157 3.24 4.57 -2.79
CA LEU A 157 3.44 3.24 -3.37
C LEU A 157 3.26 3.26 -4.90
N LEU A 158 3.92 2.32 -5.58
CA LEU A 158 3.68 2.10 -7.00
C LEU A 158 2.45 1.23 -7.21
N THR A 159 1.72 1.52 -8.28
CA THR A 159 0.59 0.71 -8.73
C THR A 159 0.78 0.26 -10.17
N LYS A 160 0.27 -0.93 -10.49
CA LYS A 160 0.22 -1.52 -11.85
C LYS A 160 -1.22 -1.96 -12.18
N PRO A 161 -1.53 -2.33 -13.43
CA PRO A 161 -2.77 -3.01 -13.76
C PRO A 161 -2.95 -4.24 -12.86
N ALA A 162 -4.18 -4.50 -12.45
CA ALA A 162 -4.48 -5.64 -11.59
C ALA A 162 -4.26 -6.97 -12.33
N ALA A 163 -3.76 -7.97 -11.61
CA ALA A 163 -3.77 -9.34 -12.08
C ALA A 163 -5.21 -9.81 -12.36
N SER A 164 -5.39 -10.73 -13.30
CA SER A 164 -6.71 -11.18 -13.76
C SER A 164 -7.63 -11.63 -12.61
N GLY A 165 -7.08 -12.31 -11.61
CA GLY A 165 -7.81 -12.75 -10.41
C GLY A 165 -8.23 -11.63 -9.46
N MET A 166 -7.73 -10.40 -9.64
CA MET A 166 -8.04 -9.23 -8.77
C MET A 166 -8.83 -8.14 -9.52
N ALA A 167 -8.87 -8.19 -10.85
CA ALA A 167 -9.49 -7.17 -11.69
C ALA A 167 -10.99 -6.97 -11.43
N PHE A 168 -11.68 -8.00 -10.92
CA PHE A 168 -13.10 -7.91 -10.57
C PHE A 168 -13.36 -7.01 -9.36
N ILE A 169 -12.35 -6.77 -8.50
CA ILE A 169 -12.45 -5.87 -7.35
C ILE A 169 -12.09 -4.46 -7.78
N HIS A 170 -10.92 -4.31 -8.42
CA HIS A 170 -10.42 -3.01 -8.87
C HIS A 170 -9.41 -3.19 -10.02
N PRO A 171 -9.40 -2.32 -11.05
CA PRO A 171 -8.52 -2.46 -12.22
C PRO A 171 -7.03 -2.19 -11.93
N ARG A 172 -6.69 -1.75 -10.74
CA ARG A 172 -5.32 -1.45 -10.31
C ARG A 172 -4.99 -2.18 -9.01
N MET A 173 -3.70 -2.51 -8.83
CA MET A 173 -3.16 -3.09 -7.60
C MET A 173 -1.80 -2.50 -7.26
N PRO A 174 -1.32 -2.56 -6.00
CA PRO A 174 0.05 -2.23 -5.64
C PRO A 174 1.06 -3.12 -6.38
N VAL A 175 2.25 -2.58 -6.63
CA VAL A 175 3.39 -3.38 -7.06
C VAL A 175 3.99 -4.05 -5.83
N VAL A 176 3.82 -5.36 -5.70
CA VAL A 176 4.35 -6.17 -4.59
C VAL A 176 5.61 -6.88 -5.05
N LEU A 177 6.76 -6.54 -4.49
CA LEU A 177 8.04 -7.13 -4.84
C LEU A 177 8.24 -8.49 -4.15
N LYS A 178 8.98 -9.39 -4.82
CA LYS A 178 9.51 -10.62 -4.22
C LYS A 178 10.74 -10.28 -3.36
N PRO A 179 11.03 -11.01 -2.27
CA PRO A 179 12.20 -10.71 -1.42
C PRO A 179 13.51 -10.61 -2.21
N GLY A 180 13.74 -11.49 -3.19
CA GLY A 180 14.94 -11.44 -4.05
C GLY A 180 15.05 -10.20 -4.94
N GLN A 181 14.02 -9.37 -5.04
CA GLN A 181 14.02 -8.13 -5.81
C GLN A 181 14.34 -6.88 -4.97
N PHE A 182 14.35 -6.99 -3.63
CA PHE A 182 14.48 -5.83 -2.74
C PHE A 182 15.81 -5.10 -2.95
N GLY A 183 16.92 -5.83 -3.00
CA GLY A 183 18.25 -5.25 -3.21
C GLY A 183 18.33 -4.47 -4.51
N ALA A 184 17.87 -5.07 -5.61
CA ALA A 184 17.87 -4.42 -6.93
C ALA A 184 16.91 -3.23 -7.00
N TRP A 185 15.75 -3.30 -6.34
CA TRP A 185 14.82 -2.17 -6.25
C TRP A 185 15.42 -0.98 -5.49
N LEU A 186 16.15 -1.24 -4.42
CA LEU A 186 16.76 -0.22 -3.56
C LEU A 186 18.14 0.24 -4.04
N ASP A 187 18.68 -0.36 -5.09
CA ASP A 187 19.98 0.04 -5.65
C ASP A 187 19.88 1.40 -6.34
N PRO A 188 20.54 2.47 -5.81
CA PRO A 188 20.45 3.81 -6.40
C PRO A 188 21.03 3.90 -7.81
N THR A 189 21.82 2.90 -8.23
CA THR A 189 22.46 2.84 -9.56
C THR A 189 21.63 2.08 -10.59
N ALA A 190 20.52 1.43 -10.18
CA ALA A 190 19.66 0.68 -11.08
C ALA A 190 19.09 1.56 -12.19
N THR A 191 19.17 1.08 -13.43
CA THR A 191 18.65 1.81 -14.59
C THR A 191 17.13 1.79 -14.62
N ARG A 192 16.53 2.70 -15.40
CA ARG A 192 15.08 2.74 -15.63
C ARG A 192 14.56 1.38 -16.11
N GLU A 193 15.24 0.79 -17.08
CA GLU A 193 14.85 -0.47 -17.70
C GLU A 193 14.87 -1.61 -16.68
N GLN A 194 15.89 -1.67 -15.84
CA GLN A 194 15.99 -2.65 -14.74
C GLN A 194 14.83 -2.48 -13.75
N LEU A 195 14.53 -1.25 -13.34
CA LEU A 195 13.43 -0.97 -12.41
C LEU A 195 12.05 -1.34 -13.00
N LEU A 196 11.82 -1.03 -14.27
CA LEU A 196 10.57 -1.41 -14.94
C LEU A 196 10.45 -2.93 -15.12
N ALA A 197 11.59 -3.63 -15.37
CA ALA A 197 11.61 -5.09 -15.41
C ALA A 197 11.25 -5.71 -14.03
N LEU A 198 11.74 -5.13 -12.92
CA LEU A 198 11.33 -5.57 -11.57
C LEU A 198 9.82 -5.39 -11.34
N VAL A 199 9.25 -4.28 -11.80
CA VAL A 199 7.81 -4.01 -11.70
C VAL A 199 7.01 -5.02 -12.52
N ALA A 200 7.47 -5.36 -13.72
CA ALA A 200 6.82 -6.35 -14.58
C ALA A 200 6.88 -7.77 -13.96
N ALA A 201 8.00 -8.12 -13.31
CA ALA A 201 8.21 -9.41 -12.64
C ALA A 201 7.70 -9.46 -11.19
N ALA A 202 7.04 -8.40 -10.72
CA ALA A 202 6.44 -8.34 -9.39
C ALA A 202 5.35 -9.40 -9.21
N ARG A 203 5.02 -9.68 -7.94
CA ARG A 203 4.01 -10.71 -7.59
C ARG A 203 2.64 -10.37 -8.16
N ASP A 204 1.87 -11.43 -8.44
CA ASP A 204 0.47 -11.40 -8.87
C ASP A 204 -0.35 -12.59 -8.31
N ASP A 205 0.27 -13.36 -7.41
CA ASP A 205 -0.27 -14.54 -6.73
C ASP A 205 -1.00 -14.15 -5.43
N PHE A 206 -2.13 -13.48 -5.55
CA PHE A 206 -2.90 -12.98 -4.41
C PHE A 206 -4.21 -13.73 -4.22
N ALA A 207 -4.65 -13.79 -2.96
CA ALA A 207 -6.00 -14.19 -2.58
C ALA A 207 -6.76 -12.98 -2.05
N SER A 208 -8.08 -13.01 -2.20
CA SER A 208 -8.95 -11.97 -1.67
C SER A 208 -10.19 -12.58 -1.01
N HIS A 209 -10.73 -11.88 -0.04
CA HIS A 209 -12.01 -12.20 0.56
C HIS A 209 -12.76 -10.93 0.96
N PRO A 210 -14.09 -10.94 0.98
CA PRO A 210 -14.87 -9.82 1.46
C PRO A 210 -14.65 -9.63 2.96
N VAL A 211 -14.60 -8.36 3.39
CA VAL A 211 -14.47 -7.98 4.78
C VAL A 211 -15.61 -7.06 5.23
N SER A 212 -15.72 -6.85 6.53
CA SER A 212 -16.72 -5.98 7.12
C SER A 212 -16.60 -4.52 6.62
N THR A 213 -17.75 -3.87 6.36
CA THR A 213 -17.83 -2.43 6.05
C THR A 213 -17.32 -1.53 7.18
N ARG A 214 -17.02 -2.07 8.37
CA ARG A 214 -16.33 -1.34 9.45
C ARG A 214 -15.01 -0.73 9.01
N VAL A 215 -14.31 -1.33 8.03
CA VAL A 215 -13.07 -0.80 7.44
C VAL A 215 -13.27 0.57 6.77
N ASN A 216 -14.47 0.92 6.35
CA ASN A 216 -14.79 2.22 5.74
C ASN A 216 -14.53 3.40 6.68
N ASN A 217 -14.62 3.20 7.99
CA ASN A 217 -14.25 4.21 8.96
C ASN A 217 -12.77 4.08 9.32
N ALA A 218 -11.95 5.05 8.90
CA ALA A 218 -10.51 5.07 9.16
C ALA A 218 -10.11 5.14 10.65
N ARG A 219 -11.06 5.41 11.55
CA ARG A 219 -10.84 5.40 13.01
C ARG A 219 -10.93 4.01 13.61
N ASN A 220 -11.53 3.06 12.89
CA ASN A 220 -11.54 1.67 13.33
C ASN A 220 -10.16 1.07 13.06
N ASP A 221 -9.65 0.32 14.01
CA ASP A 221 -8.42 -0.46 13.92
C ASP A 221 -8.61 -1.75 14.72
N GLY A 222 -8.05 -2.84 14.24
CA GLY A 222 -8.12 -4.15 14.89
C GLY A 222 -8.08 -5.31 13.90
N PRO A 223 -7.61 -6.49 14.35
CA PRO A 223 -7.43 -7.66 13.49
C PRO A 223 -8.74 -8.16 12.86
N GLU A 224 -9.88 -7.91 13.47
CA GLU A 224 -11.19 -8.29 12.95
C GLU A 224 -11.53 -7.61 11.61
N LEU A 225 -10.81 -6.55 11.24
CA LEU A 225 -11.04 -5.84 9.97
C LEU A 225 -10.50 -6.60 8.75
N ILE A 226 -9.57 -7.54 8.96
CA ILE A 226 -9.04 -8.40 7.90
C ILE A 226 -9.73 -9.77 7.86
N GLU A 227 -10.63 -10.05 8.79
CA GLU A 227 -11.35 -11.33 8.83
C GLU A 227 -12.41 -11.39 7.73
N LYS A 228 -12.62 -12.61 7.22
CA LYS A 228 -13.63 -12.86 6.19
C LYS A 228 -15.04 -12.56 6.76
N ALA A 229 -15.72 -11.61 6.17
CA ALA A 229 -17.13 -11.35 6.45
C ALA A 229 -18.03 -12.32 5.68
N ALA A 230 -19.17 -12.68 6.26
CA ALA A 230 -20.24 -13.31 5.51
C ALA A 230 -20.71 -12.34 4.41
N VAL A 231 -20.68 -12.77 3.16
CA VAL A 231 -21.31 -12.00 2.08
C VAL A 231 -22.80 -12.08 2.35
N ALA A 232 -23.47 -10.94 2.48
CA ALA A 232 -24.93 -10.91 2.49
C ALA A 232 -25.40 -11.46 1.13
N THR A 233 -25.79 -12.71 1.09
CA THR A 233 -26.55 -13.23 -0.03
C THR A 233 -27.84 -12.43 -0.06
N THR A 234 -28.09 -11.70 -1.14
CA THR A 234 -29.46 -11.27 -1.45
C THR A 234 -30.24 -12.56 -1.66
N ASP A 235 -30.92 -13.02 -0.61
CA ASP A 235 -31.92 -14.05 -0.76
C ASP A 235 -32.87 -13.59 -1.85
N SER A 236 -33.05 -14.46 -2.83
CA SER A 236 -34.06 -14.37 -3.84
C SER A 236 -35.36 -13.92 -3.18
N LEU A 237 -35.89 -12.78 -3.59
CA LEU A 237 -37.27 -12.41 -3.33
C LEU A 237 -38.13 -13.56 -3.89
N ASP A 238 -38.54 -14.43 -2.99
CA ASP A 238 -39.53 -15.44 -3.24
C ASP A 238 -40.84 -14.71 -3.55
N PHE A 239 -41.14 -14.53 -4.83
CA PHE A 239 -42.43 -14.12 -5.27
C PHE A 239 -43.37 -15.32 -5.07
N GLY A 240 -43.78 -15.49 -3.80
CA GLY A 240 -44.84 -16.39 -3.45
C GLY A 240 -46.10 -16.02 -4.23
N GLY A 241 -46.29 -16.63 -5.35
CA GLY A 241 -47.56 -16.66 -6.02
C GLY A 241 -48.53 -17.44 -5.13
N SER A 242 -49.54 -16.76 -4.64
CA SER A 242 -50.71 -17.41 -4.11
C SER A 242 -51.75 -17.67 -5.21
N PRO A 243 -52.49 -18.75 -5.09
CA PRO A 243 -53.43 -19.26 -6.10
C PRO A 243 -54.65 -18.38 -6.31
#